data_e696f59556428c71a088985cf7402f10
#
_entry.id   e696f59556428c71a088985cf7402f10
#
_cell.length_a   1.000
_cell.length_b   1.000
_cell.length_c   1.000
_cell.angle_alpha   90.00
_cell.angle_beta   90.00
_cell.angle_gamma   90.00
#
_symmetry.space_group_name_H-M   'P 1'
#
loop_
_entity.id
_entity.type
_entity.pdbx_description
1 polymer ?
#
loop_
_entity_poly.entity_id
_entity_poly.type
_entity_poly.pdbx_seq_one_letter_code
_entity_poly.pdbx_strand_id
1 'polypeptide(L)'
;LPTVNGALVATGKVGSDVTVEQAVAAARVAALNALAAAADQTGGIDNIRRIVRVVVFVASDPSFTAQPKVANGASELFGAVFGALGVHVRSAVGVASLPMSAPVELELVVEASAASF
;
A
#
# COMPACT_ATOMS: atom_id res chain seq x y z
N LEU A 1 2.05 5.39 -4.61
CA LEU A 1 1.84 6.59 -3.79
C LEU A 1 0.36 6.79 -3.47
N PRO A 2 0.04 7.40 -2.34
CA PRO A 2 -1.35 7.61 -1.90
C PRO A 2 -1.95 8.87 -2.55
N THR A 3 -2.23 8.79 -3.84
CA THR A 3 -2.78 9.90 -4.61
C THR A 3 -4.25 9.68 -4.95
N VAL A 4 -5.02 10.77 -4.95
CA VAL A 4 -6.38 10.84 -5.46
C VAL A 4 -6.43 12.01 -6.45
N ASN A 5 -6.85 11.75 -7.67
CA ASN A 5 -6.87 12.75 -8.76
C ASN A 5 -5.51 13.45 -8.95
N GLY A 6 -4.42 12.70 -8.81
CA GLY A 6 -3.06 13.19 -9.00
C GLY A 6 -2.47 13.95 -7.81
N ALA A 7 -3.21 14.14 -6.73
CA ALA A 7 -2.73 14.84 -5.53
C ALA A 7 -2.56 13.87 -4.35
N LEU A 8 -1.49 14.04 -3.58
CA LEU A 8 -1.28 13.27 -2.35
C LEU A 8 -2.38 13.60 -1.33
N VAL A 9 -2.91 12.56 -0.67
CA VAL A 9 -3.95 12.72 0.37
C VAL A 9 -3.38 13.30 1.66
N ALA A 10 -2.08 13.18 1.88
CA ALA A 10 -1.35 13.78 3.00
C ALA A 10 0.11 13.90 2.61
N THR A 11 0.85 14.77 3.29
CA THR A 11 2.30 14.94 3.12
C THR A 11 2.98 15.04 4.47
N GLY A 12 4.23 14.57 4.52
CA GLY A 12 5.05 14.65 5.72
C GLY A 12 5.32 13.31 6.38
N LYS A 13 5.97 13.36 7.53
CA LYS A 13 6.39 12.18 8.28
C LYS A 13 5.34 11.76 9.27
N VAL A 14 5.10 10.46 9.32
CA VAL A 14 4.18 9.87 10.29
C VAL A 14 4.80 9.93 11.68
N GLY A 15 4.00 10.37 12.64
CA GLY A 15 4.44 10.60 14.01
C GLY A 15 4.73 12.06 14.33
N SER A 16 5.04 12.89 13.32
CA SER A 16 5.20 14.35 13.49
C SER A 16 4.16 15.14 12.70
N ASP A 17 4.19 15.05 11.37
CA ASP A 17 3.30 15.82 10.49
C ASP A 17 1.98 15.11 10.20
N VAL A 18 2.00 13.79 10.20
CA VAL A 18 0.88 12.92 9.83
C VAL A 18 0.56 12.00 11.00
N THR A 19 -0.71 11.90 11.34
CA THR A 19 -1.17 10.98 12.39
C THR A 19 -1.17 9.54 11.90
N VAL A 20 -1.20 8.59 12.84
CA VAL A 20 -1.31 7.15 12.50
C VAL A 20 -2.59 6.90 11.69
N GLU A 21 -3.71 7.50 12.07
CA GLU A 21 -5.00 7.34 11.39
C GLU A 21 -4.95 7.86 9.96
N GLN A 22 -4.32 9.02 9.75
CA GLN A 22 -4.10 9.58 8.41
C GLN A 22 -3.20 8.67 7.58
N ALA A 23 -2.17 8.11 8.19
CA ALA A 23 -1.25 7.20 7.52
C ALA A 23 -1.92 5.87 7.14
N VAL A 24 -2.78 5.32 8.00
CA VAL A 24 -3.58 4.12 7.69
C VAL A 24 -4.48 4.38 6.48
N ALA A 25 -5.17 5.52 6.44
CA ALA A 25 -5.99 5.91 5.31
C ALA A 25 -5.15 6.09 4.04
N ALA A 26 -3.98 6.70 4.15
CA ALA A 26 -3.05 6.87 3.03
C ALA A 26 -2.56 5.51 2.50
N ALA A 27 -2.26 4.55 3.37
CA ALA A 27 -1.85 3.20 2.98
C ALA A 27 -2.98 2.48 2.21
N ARG A 28 -4.22 2.67 2.61
CA ARG A 28 -5.38 2.14 1.88
C ARG A 28 -5.47 2.72 0.48
N VAL A 29 -5.30 4.02 0.33
CA VAL A 29 -5.30 4.70 -0.99
C VAL A 29 -4.15 4.20 -1.85
N ALA A 30 -2.95 4.07 -1.29
CA ALA A 30 -1.79 3.52 -1.99
C ALA A 30 -2.04 2.09 -2.47
N ALA A 31 -2.70 1.27 -1.64
CA ALA A 31 -3.07 -0.10 -2.00
C ALA A 31 -4.09 -0.15 -3.14
N LEU A 32 -5.09 0.74 -3.12
CA LEU A 32 -6.04 0.87 -4.23
C LEU A 32 -5.34 1.23 -5.53
N ASN A 33 -4.41 2.17 -5.50
CA ASN A 33 -3.64 2.58 -6.67
C ASN A 33 -2.73 1.45 -7.17
N ALA A 34 -2.12 0.70 -6.26
CA ALA A 34 -1.30 -0.46 -6.62
C ALA A 34 -2.13 -1.56 -7.28
N LEU A 35 -3.34 -1.83 -6.77
CA LEU A 35 -4.27 -2.77 -7.39
C LEU A 35 -4.69 -2.32 -8.78
N ALA A 36 -4.98 -1.04 -8.96
CA ALA A 36 -5.35 -0.48 -10.26
C ALA A 36 -4.21 -0.66 -11.27
N ALA A 37 -2.97 -0.40 -10.86
CA ALA A 37 -1.79 -0.61 -11.69
C ALA A 37 -1.59 -2.09 -12.04
N ALA A 38 -1.75 -2.99 -11.08
CA ALA A 38 -1.65 -4.43 -11.29
C ALA A 38 -2.76 -4.94 -12.22
N ALA A 39 -3.98 -4.46 -12.04
CA ALA A 39 -5.11 -4.80 -12.90
C ALA A 39 -4.88 -4.36 -14.35
N ASP A 40 -4.30 -3.17 -14.54
CA ASP A 40 -3.94 -2.67 -15.87
C ASP A 40 -2.93 -3.59 -16.56
N GLN A 41 -1.91 -4.04 -15.82
CA GLN A 41 -0.86 -4.92 -16.34
C GLN A 41 -1.34 -6.35 -16.63
N THR A 42 -2.35 -6.83 -15.92
CA THR A 42 -2.85 -8.20 -16.05
C THR A 42 -4.09 -8.32 -16.94
N GLY A 43 -4.62 -7.20 -17.42
CA GLY A 43 -5.82 -7.18 -18.26
C GLY A 43 -7.12 -7.10 -17.47
N GLY A 44 -7.08 -6.89 -16.17
CA GLY A 44 -8.25 -6.71 -15.32
C GLY A 44 -8.05 -7.28 -13.93
N ILE A 45 -8.84 -6.80 -12.98
CA ILE A 45 -8.73 -7.25 -11.58
C ILE A 45 -9.04 -8.74 -11.43
N ASP A 46 -9.91 -9.29 -12.27
CA ASP A 46 -10.25 -10.71 -12.24
C ASP A 46 -9.10 -11.62 -12.63
N ASN A 47 -8.06 -11.06 -13.27
CA ASN A 47 -6.85 -11.78 -13.63
C ASN A 47 -5.79 -11.76 -12.51
N ILE A 48 -6.02 -11.05 -11.43
CA ILE A 48 -5.20 -11.11 -10.22
C ILE A 48 -5.70 -12.29 -9.40
N ARG A 49 -4.89 -13.33 -9.34
CA ARG A 49 -5.26 -14.57 -8.65
C ARG A 49 -5.11 -14.46 -7.15
N ARG A 50 -4.01 -13.85 -6.70
CA ARG A 50 -3.76 -13.64 -5.27
C ARG A 50 -2.71 -12.56 -5.04
N ILE A 51 -2.70 -12.05 -3.83
CA ILE A 51 -1.66 -11.17 -3.32
C ILE A 51 -0.54 -12.04 -2.74
N VAL A 52 0.68 -11.86 -3.22
CA VAL A 52 1.83 -12.65 -2.76
C VAL A 52 2.61 -11.91 -1.68
N ARG A 53 2.99 -10.67 -1.96
CA ARG A 53 3.84 -9.87 -1.07
C ARG A 53 3.47 -8.42 -1.13
N VAL A 54 3.51 -7.78 0.05
CA VAL A 54 3.31 -6.34 0.20
C VAL A 54 4.46 -5.78 1.03
N VAL A 55 5.08 -4.72 0.53
CA VAL A 55 6.04 -3.91 1.29
C VAL A 55 5.46 -2.53 1.44
N VAL A 56 5.39 -2.05 2.66
CA VAL A 56 4.91 -0.70 2.97
C VAL A 56 6.07 0.09 3.57
N PHE A 57 6.48 1.13 2.86
CA PHE A 57 7.47 2.10 3.32
C PHE A 57 6.73 3.26 3.96
N VAL A 58 7.08 3.58 5.19
CA VAL A 58 6.45 4.65 5.96
C VAL A 58 7.48 5.73 6.26
N ALA A 59 7.29 6.93 5.70
CA ALA A 59 8.13 8.07 6.04
C ALA A 59 7.85 8.40 7.51
N SER A 60 8.84 8.15 8.36
CA SER A 60 8.63 8.10 9.80
C SER A 60 9.48 9.12 10.52
N ASP A 61 8.88 9.79 11.52
CA ASP A 61 9.65 10.42 12.56
C ASP A 61 10.55 9.37 13.21
N PRO A 62 11.81 9.70 13.60
CA PRO A 62 12.73 8.71 14.15
C PRO A 62 12.21 7.92 15.36
N SER A 63 11.28 8.50 16.13
CA SER A 63 10.67 7.84 17.27
C SER A 63 9.46 6.98 16.94
N PHE A 64 8.96 7.05 15.69
CA PHE A 64 7.77 6.30 15.30
C PHE A 64 8.14 4.85 14.97
N THR A 65 7.47 3.90 15.59
CA THR A 65 7.75 2.46 15.44
C THR A 65 6.51 1.62 15.11
N ALA A 66 5.37 2.25 14.88
CA ALA A 66 4.11 1.54 14.60
C ALA A 66 3.83 1.38 13.10
N GLN A 67 4.87 1.18 12.28
CA GLN A 67 4.73 0.96 10.84
C GLN A 67 3.79 -0.21 10.51
N PRO A 68 3.79 -1.34 11.25
CA PRO A 68 2.83 -2.41 10.97
C PRO A 68 1.37 -1.98 11.08
N LYS A 69 1.03 -1.08 12.00
CA LYS A 69 -0.32 -0.55 12.12
C LYS A 69 -0.72 0.26 10.89
N VAL A 70 0.19 1.06 10.36
CA VAL A 70 -0.01 1.81 9.12
C VAL A 70 -0.25 0.84 7.95
N ALA A 71 0.57 -0.18 7.84
CA ALA A 71 0.47 -1.19 6.79
C ALA A 71 -0.86 -1.97 6.83
N ASN A 72 -1.51 -2.07 7.98
CA ASN A 72 -2.82 -2.72 8.09
C ASN A 72 -3.87 -2.06 7.19
N GLY A 73 -3.75 -0.78 6.90
CA GLY A 73 -4.64 -0.10 5.95
C GLY A 73 -4.62 -0.75 4.56
N ALA A 74 -3.45 -1.16 4.10
CA ALA A 74 -3.30 -1.89 2.84
C ALA A 74 -3.73 -3.35 2.98
N SER A 75 -3.26 -4.05 4.01
CA SER A 75 -3.54 -5.47 4.20
C SER A 75 -5.03 -5.76 4.39
N GLU A 76 -5.74 -4.92 5.13
CA GLU A 76 -7.18 -5.05 5.31
C GLU A 76 -7.94 -4.87 4.00
N LEU A 77 -7.49 -3.94 3.14
CA LEU A 77 -8.07 -3.76 1.82
C LEU A 77 -7.93 -5.04 0.98
N PHE A 78 -6.73 -5.61 0.94
CA PHE A 78 -6.48 -6.83 0.16
C PHE A 78 -7.31 -8.00 0.68
N GLY A 79 -7.46 -8.12 1.99
CA GLY A 79 -8.33 -9.12 2.60
C GLY A 79 -9.80 -8.92 2.24
N ALA A 80 -10.27 -7.67 2.21
CA ALA A 80 -11.65 -7.35 1.84
C ALA A 80 -11.94 -7.66 0.36
N VAL A 81 -10.96 -7.45 -0.52
CA VAL A 81 -11.13 -7.67 -1.97
C VAL A 81 -10.97 -9.14 -2.35
N PHE A 82 -9.98 -9.83 -1.80
CA PHE A 82 -9.60 -11.17 -2.24
C PHE A 82 -9.88 -12.27 -1.23
N GLY A 83 -10.33 -11.95 -0.02
CA GLY A 83 -10.54 -12.94 1.03
C GLY A 83 -9.25 -13.69 1.36
N ALA A 84 -9.29 -15.01 1.40
CA ALA A 84 -8.13 -15.84 1.71
C ALA A 84 -6.97 -15.66 0.71
N LEU A 85 -7.26 -15.34 -0.54
CA LEU A 85 -6.26 -15.08 -1.57
C LEU A 85 -5.59 -13.72 -1.41
N GLY A 86 -6.08 -12.88 -0.52
CA GLY A 86 -5.47 -11.61 -0.12
C GLY A 86 -4.44 -11.74 1.00
N VAL A 87 -4.32 -12.90 1.64
CA VAL A 87 -3.32 -13.14 2.67
C VAL A 87 -1.94 -13.21 2.01
N HIS A 88 -0.99 -12.46 2.56
CA HIS A 88 0.30 -12.22 1.92
C HIS A 88 1.43 -12.15 2.95
N VAL A 89 2.67 -12.27 2.48
CA VAL A 89 3.84 -11.92 3.29
C VAL A 89 4.03 -10.41 3.23
N ARG A 90 4.48 -9.82 4.31
CA ARG A 90 4.53 -8.36 4.46
C ARG A 90 5.79 -7.90 5.18
N SER A 91 6.34 -6.78 4.69
CA SER A 91 7.29 -5.96 5.43
C SER A 91 6.71 -4.56 5.58
N ALA A 92 6.82 -3.99 6.77
CA ALA A 92 6.44 -2.62 7.07
C ALA A 92 7.62 -1.95 7.76
N VAL A 93 8.24 -0.99 7.07
CA VAL A 93 9.50 -0.39 7.52
C VAL A 93 9.43 1.13 7.49
N GLY A 94 10.16 1.76 8.41
CA GLY A 94 10.32 3.20 8.43
C GLY A 94 11.44 3.63 7.48
N VAL A 95 11.23 4.73 6.79
CA VAL A 95 12.23 5.40 5.96
C VAL A 95 12.30 6.88 6.34
N ALA A 96 13.42 7.51 6.03
CA ALA A 96 13.64 8.91 6.39
C ALA A 96 12.76 9.85 5.57
N SER A 97 12.53 9.55 4.30
CA SER A 97 11.69 10.35 3.40
C SER A 97 11.26 9.52 2.21
N LEU A 98 10.21 9.97 1.55
CA LEU A 98 9.70 9.40 0.32
C LEU A 98 9.54 10.48 -0.73
N PRO A 99 9.47 10.13 -2.02
CA PRO A 99 9.25 11.11 -3.08
C PRO A 99 8.03 11.98 -2.80
N MET A 100 8.11 13.27 -3.14
CA MET A 100 7.03 14.24 -3.00
C MET A 100 6.56 14.44 -1.55
N SER A 101 7.38 14.06 -0.57
CA SER A 101 7.02 14.05 0.85
C SER A 101 5.80 13.16 1.14
N ALA A 102 5.61 12.10 0.38
CA ALA A 102 4.56 11.13 0.63
C ALA A 102 4.75 10.47 2.01
N PRO A 103 3.68 10.21 2.76
CA PRO A 103 3.80 9.54 4.05
C PRO A 103 4.01 8.04 3.92
N VAL A 104 3.56 7.44 2.83
CA VAL A 104 3.68 6.00 2.57
C VAL A 104 3.96 5.74 1.10
N GLU A 105 4.61 4.60 0.85
CA GLU A 105 4.80 4.03 -0.48
C GLU A 105 4.66 2.52 -0.37
N LEU A 106 4.08 1.89 -1.39
CA LEU A 106 3.76 0.48 -1.33
C LEU A 106 4.29 -0.25 -2.56
N GLU A 107 4.90 -1.40 -2.33
CA GLU A 107 5.24 -2.37 -3.36
C GLU A 107 4.30 -3.57 -3.26
N LEU A 108 3.85 -4.06 -4.40
CA LEU A 108 2.90 -5.15 -4.49
C LEU A 108 3.40 -6.20 -5.47
N VAL A 109 3.44 -7.45 -5.02
CA VAL A 109 3.68 -8.60 -5.88
C VAL A 109 2.39 -9.43 -5.91
N VAL A 110 1.87 -9.67 -7.08
CA VAL A 110 0.67 -10.47 -7.30
C VAL A 110 1.00 -11.69 -8.17
N GLU A 111 0.21 -12.75 -8.01
CA GLU A 111 0.16 -13.84 -8.96
C GLU A 111 -1.01 -13.58 -9.91
N ALA A 112 -0.71 -13.50 -11.20
CA ALA A 112 -1.72 -13.37 -12.22
C ALA A 112 -2.19 -14.74 -12.70
N SER A 113 -3.44 -14.81 -13.14
CA SER A 113 -3.94 -15.99 -13.82
C SER A 113 -3.08 -16.26 -15.04
N ALA A 114 -2.88 -17.56 -15.36
CA ALA A 114 -2.17 -17.95 -16.57
C ALA A 114 -2.84 -17.24 -17.74
N ALA A 115 -2.15 -16.26 -18.31
CA ALA A 115 -2.68 -15.54 -19.42
C ALA A 115 -2.68 -16.44 -20.64
N SER A 116 -3.72 -16.35 -21.42
CA SER A 116 -3.71 -16.85 -22.77
C SER A 116 -2.88 -15.88 -23.63
N PHE A 117 -1.60 -15.99 -23.47
CA PHE A 117 -0.69 -15.21 -24.31
C PHE A 117 -0.63 -15.81 -25.70
#